data_6022a174280382df55342362b793f1c4
#
_entry.id   6022a174280382df55342362b793f1c4
#
_cell.length_a   1.000
_cell.length_b   1.000
_cell.length_c   1.000
_cell.angle_alpha   90.00
_cell.angle_beta   90.00
_cell.angle_gamma   90.00
#
_symmetry.space_group_name_H-M   'P 1'
#
loop_
_entity.id
_entity.type
_entity.pdbx_description
1 polymer ?
#
loop_
_entity_poly.entity_id
_entity_poly.type
_entity_poly.pdbx_seq_one_letter_code
_entity_poly.pdbx_strand_id
1 'polypeptide(L)'
;KLDTNGSRPDVLAHLLSRGLLDYVALDVKAPGERYHAVTGVPASPAVGASLALLRSWSGVWEARTTVIPGLVSPEDVELIAREITPVPRYVLQPFRPQTTWDPTLGATPPPAEEDLERAATWASALLPQVFLRSNSGEVRPFKAP
;
A
#
# COMPACT_ATOMS: atom_id res chain seq x y z
N LYS A 1 8.38 -15.29 0.50
CA LYS A 1 7.70 -13.98 0.52
C LYS A 1 7.94 -13.23 -0.77
N LEU A 2 6.92 -12.57 -1.30
CA LEU A 2 6.99 -11.65 -2.44
C LEU A 2 6.56 -10.24 -2.00
N ASP A 3 7.41 -9.24 -2.27
CA ASP A 3 7.04 -7.82 -2.25
C ASP A 3 6.84 -7.38 -3.72
N THR A 4 5.68 -6.80 -4.04
CA THR A 4 5.32 -6.47 -5.43
C THR A 4 4.55 -5.15 -5.52
N ASN A 5 4.72 -4.46 -6.65
CA ASN A 5 3.92 -3.28 -6.99
C ASN A 5 2.63 -3.64 -7.77
N GLY A 6 2.38 -4.93 -7.99
CA GLY A 6 1.18 -5.41 -8.66
C GLY A 6 1.08 -5.14 -10.18
N SER A 7 2.13 -4.63 -10.82
CA SER A 7 2.11 -4.28 -12.24
C SER A 7 2.13 -5.48 -13.19
N ARG A 8 2.39 -6.69 -12.68
CA ARG A 8 2.48 -7.93 -13.45
C ARG A 8 1.55 -9.01 -12.86
N PRO A 9 0.22 -8.86 -13.02
CA PRO A 9 -0.74 -9.84 -12.52
C PRO A 9 -0.56 -11.23 -13.14
N ASP A 10 -0.08 -11.31 -14.37
CA ASP A 10 0.26 -12.55 -15.06
C ASP A 10 1.35 -13.35 -14.33
N VAL A 11 2.42 -12.67 -13.91
CA VAL A 11 3.52 -13.28 -13.14
C VAL A 11 3.02 -13.67 -11.75
N LEU A 12 2.25 -12.80 -11.08
CA LEU A 12 1.68 -13.10 -9.77
C LEU A 12 0.80 -14.35 -9.84
N ALA A 13 -0.12 -14.42 -10.82
CA ALA A 13 -1.00 -15.58 -11.01
C ALA A 13 -0.21 -16.87 -11.21
N HIS A 14 0.86 -16.82 -12.02
CA HIS A 14 1.74 -17.98 -12.22
C HIS A 14 2.39 -18.45 -10.90
N LEU A 15 2.95 -17.53 -10.12
CA LEU A 15 3.60 -17.86 -8.85
C LEU A 15 2.61 -18.44 -7.82
N LEU A 16 1.41 -17.86 -7.74
CA LEU A 16 0.34 -18.33 -6.85
C LEU A 16 -0.13 -19.75 -7.25
N SER A 17 -0.38 -19.99 -8.55
CA SER A 17 -0.84 -21.29 -9.06
C SER A 17 0.17 -22.41 -8.86
N ARG A 18 1.45 -22.07 -8.78
CA ARG A 18 2.54 -23.04 -8.53
C ARG A 18 2.84 -23.27 -7.05
N GLY A 19 2.12 -22.58 -6.14
CA GLY A 19 2.38 -22.71 -4.70
C GLY A 19 3.77 -22.22 -4.25
N LEU A 20 4.35 -21.25 -4.96
CA LEU A 20 5.72 -20.77 -4.71
C LEU A 20 5.76 -19.64 -3.67
N LEU A 21 4.62 -19.24 -3.15
CA LEU A 21 4.52 -18.11 -2.23
C LEU A 21 3.77 -18.48 -0.95
N ASP A 22 4.36 -18.12 0.19
CA ASP A 22 3.73 -18.24 1.52
C ASP A 22 3.17 -16.88 1.99
N TYR A 23 3.67 -15.78 1.42
CA TYR A 23 3.28 -14.43 1.80
C TYR A 23 3.46 -13.44 0.65
N VAL A 24 2.48 -12.57 0.44
CA VAL A 24 2.56 -11.49 -0.54
C VAL A 24 2.30 -10.14 0.13
N ALA A 25 3.16 -9.16 -0.13
CA ALA A 25 2.93 -7.76 0.21
C ALA A 25 2.77 -6.96 -1.08
N LEU A 26 1.58 -6.41 -1.30
CA LEU A 26 1.23 -5.61 -2.47
C LEU A 26 1.31 -4.12 -2.15
N ASP A 27 2.15 -3.38 -2.84
CA ASP A 27 2.19 -1.92 -2.75
C ASP A 27 1.08 -1.30 -3.62
N VAL A 28 0.13 -0.63 -2.98
CA VAL A 28 -0.88 0.23 -3.62
C VAL A 28 -0.45 1.66 -3.39
N LYS A 29 0.02 2.32 -4.44
CA LYS A 29 0.78 3.57 -4.32
C LYS A 29 -0.08 4.84 -4.35
N ALA A 30 -1.29 4.75 -4.88
CA ALA A 30 -2.24 5.87 -4.99
C ALA A 30 -3.66 5.34 -5.25
N PRO A 31 -4.70 6.18 -5.11
CA PRO A 31 -6.04 5.89 -5.63
C PRO A 31 -5.99 5.66 -7.15
N GLY A 32 -6.88 4.81 -7.67
CA GLY A 32 -6.88 4.41 -9.07
C GLY A 32 -6.89 5.58 -10.05
N GLU A 33 -7.70 6.60 -9.80
CA GLU A 33 -7.79 7.82 -10.62
C GLU A 33 -6.51 8.68 -10.62
N ARG A 34 -5.73 8.64 -9.53
CA ARG A 34 -4.49 9.38 -9.36
C ARG A 34 -3.24 8.55 -9.62
N TYR A 35 -3.41 7.26 -9.92
CA TYR A 35 -2.29 6.32 -9.98
C TYR A 35 -1.20 6.74 -10.97
N HIS A 36 -1.59 7.19 -12.18
CA HIS A 36 -0.65 7.68 -13.18
C HIS A 36 0.06 8.98 -12.72
N ALA A 37 -0.66 9.91 -12.12
CA ALA A 37 -0.09 11.17 -11.64
C ALA A 37 0.96 10.95 -10.53
N VAL A 38 0.74 9.93 -9.67
CA VAL A 38 1.65 9.63 -8.55
C VAL A 38 2.84 8.75 -8.99
N THR A 39 2.61 7.81 -9.88
CA THR A 39 3.63 6.78 -10.23
C THR A 39 4.31 6.99 -11.57
N GLY A 40 3.78 7.90 -12.42
CA GLY A 40 4.27 8.11 -13.79
C GLY A 40 3.85 7.00 -14.77
N VAL A 41 3.11 5.97 -14.32
CA VAL A 41 2.70 4.83 -15.16
C VAL A 41 1.21 4.52 -15.00
N PRO A 42 0.49 4.12 -16.08
CA PRO A 42 -0.92 3.80 -16.02
C PRO A 42 -1.15 2.36 -15.49
N ALA A 43 -0.65 2.07 -14.29
CA ALA A 43 -0.64 0.71 -13.73
C ALA A 43 -1.90 0.34 -12.93
N SER A 44 -2.86 1.26 -12.75
CA SER A 44 -4.06 1.02 -11.93
C SER A 44 -4.84 -0.23 -12.33
N PRO A 45 -5.12 -0.53 -13.61
CA PRO A 45 -5.82 -1.76 -13.99
C PRO A 45 -5.04 -3.04 -13.63
N ALA A 46 -3.72 -3.03 -13.77
CA ALA A 46 -2.88 -4.17 -13.43
C ALA A 46 -2.85 -4.43 -11.91
N VAL A 47 -2.77 -3.35 -11.12
CA VAL A 47 -2.85 -3.43 -9.65
C VAL A 47 -4.22 -3.95 -9.20
N GLY A 48 -5.30 -3.49 -9.81
CA GLY A 48 -6.64 -4.01 -9.58
C GLY A 48 -6.77 -5.51 -9.87
N ALA A 49 -6.19 -5.97 -10.98
CA ALA A 49 -6.14 -7.40 -11.31
C ALA A 49 -5.32 -8.20 -10.28
N SER A 50 -4.18 -7.67 -9.82
CA SER A 50 -3.37 -8.29 -8.78
C SER A 50 -4.12 -8.37 -7.43
N LEU A 51 -4.87 -7.32 -7.06
CA LEU A 51 -5.76 -7.35 -5.89
C LEU A 51 -6.82 -8.44 -6.01
N ALA A 52 -7.45 -8.58 -7.18
CA ALA A 52 -8.47 -9.61 -7.42
C ALA A 52 -7.89 -11.02 -7.25
N LEU A 53 -6.69 -11.27 -7.75
CA LEU A 53 -5.97 -12.53 -7.55
C LEU A 53 -5.71 -12.82 -6.07
N LEU A 54 -5.21 -11.84 -5.32
CA LEU A 54 -4.90 -12.00 -3.90
C LEU A 54 -6.15 -12.20 -3.04
N ARG A 55 -7.27 -11.57 -3.38
CA ARG A 55 -8.54 -11.78 -2.69
C ARG A 55 -9.10 -13.20 -2.85
N SER A 56 -8.80 -13.87 -3.97
CA SER A 56 -9.19 -15.26 -4.21
C SER A 56 -8.15 -16.28 -3.70
N TRP A 57 -6.97 -15.83 -3.31
CA TRP A 57 -5.90 -16.68 -2.81
C TRP A 57 -6.08 -16.99 -1.32
N SER A 58 -5.91 -18.25 -0.94
CA SER A 58 -6.04 -18.71 0.45
C SER A 58 -4.80 -18.47 1.32
N GLY A 59 -3.72 -17.94 0.75
CA GLY A 59 -2.49 -17.64 1.47
C GLY A 59 -2.53 -16.30 2.22
N VAL A 60 -1.43 -15.96 2.86
CA VAL A 60 -1.30 -14.75 3.69
C VAL A 60 -0.82 -13.57 2.85
N TRP A 61 -1.53 -12.47 2.90
CA TRP A 61 -1.13 -11.27 2.18
C TRP A 61 -1.52 -9.97 2.88
N GLU A 62 -0.87 -8.88 2.49
CA GLU A 62 -1.17 -7.52 2.93
C GLU A 62 -1.14 -6.54 1.76
N ALA A 63 -1.89 -5.45 1.87
CA ALA A 63 -1.68 -4.24 1.07
C ALA A 63 -0.85 -3.23 1.86
N ARG A 64 -0.01 -2.46 1.17
CA ARG A 64 0.80 -1.40 1.78
C ARG A 64 0.66 -0.11 0.99
N THR A 65 0.64 1.01 1.70
CA THR A 65 0.71 2.35 1.08
C THR A 65 1.75 3.19 1.78
N THR A 66 2.55 3.92 0.99
CA THR A 66 3.50 4.90 1.50
C THR A 66 2.85 6.27 1.49
N VAL A 67 2.75 6.90 2.65
CA VAL A 67 2.28 8.29 2.78
C VAL A 67 3.44 9.22 2.44
N ILE A 68 3.24 10.10 1.44
CA ILE A 68 4.27 10.99 0.90
C ILE A 68 3.73 12.42 0.95
N PRO A 69 4.31 13.32 1.75
CA PRO A 69 3.85 14.70 1.81
C PRO A 69 3.79 15.36 0.43
N GLY A 70 2.65 15.99 0.13
CA GLY A 70 2.40 16.65 -1.16
C GLY A 70 2.06 15.72 -2.32
N LEU A 71 2.16 14.39 -2.15
CA LEU A 71 1.91 13.43 -3.24
C LEU A 71 0.86 12.37 -2.90
N VAL A 72 0.94 11.78 -1.70
CA VAL A 72 -0.06 10.82 -1.19
C VAL A 72 -0.48 11.27 0.20
N SER A 73 -1.65 11.86 0.27
CA SER A 73 -2.21 12.47 1.48
C SER A 73 -3.02 11.46 2.31
N PRO A 74 -3.42 11.82 3.55
CA PRO A 74 -4.39 11.02 4.31
C PRO A 74 -5.72 10.79 3.58
N GLU A 75 -6.20 11.78 2.81
CA GLU A 75 -7.41 11.67 1.98
C GLU A 75 -7.25 10.61 0.89
N ASP A 76 -6.08 10.55 0.26
CA ASP A 76 -5.75 9.50 -0.71
C ASP A 76 -5.79 8.11 -0.05
N VAL A 77 -5.31 7.99 1.19
CA VAL A 77 -5.35 6.73 1.94
C VAL A 77 -6.77 6.27 2.20
N GLU A 78 -7.71 7.18 2.49
CA GLU A 78 -9.13 6.82 2.61
C GLU A 78 -9.69 6.27 1.30
N LEU A 79 -9.40 6.92 0.17
CA LEU A 79 -9.81 6.44 -1.16
C LEU A 79 -9.21 5.07 -1.47
N ILE A 80 -7.91 4.90 -1.21
CA ILE A 80 -7.26 3.59 -1.37
C ILE A 80 -7.94 2.54 -0.49
N ALA A 81 -8.23 2.83 0.78
CA ALA A 81 -8.88 1.88 1.68
C ALA A 81 -10.23 1.41 1.16
N ARG A 82 -11.01 2.30 0.52
CA ARG A 82 -12.26 1.93 -0.17
C ARG A 82 -12.03 0.98 -1.35
N GLU A 83 -11.02 1.25 -2.16
CA GLU A 83 -10.71 0.45 -3.36
C GLU A 83 -10.14 -0.93 -3.02
N ILE A 84 -9.31 -1.04 -1.96
CA ILE A 84 -8.68 -2.31 -1.58
C ILE A 84 -9.57 -3.22 -0.72
N THR A 85 -10.71 -2.75 -0.26
CA THR A 85 -11.67 -3.55 0.54
C THR A 85 -12.23 -4.72 -0.30
N PRO A 86 -12.30 -5.97 0.24
CA PRO A 86 -11.72 -6.41 1.50
C PRO A 86 -10.22 -6.70 1.39
N VAL A 87 -9.46 -6.33 2.40
CA VAL A 87 -8.05 -6.70 2.57
C VAL A 87 -7.84 -7.25 3.99
N PRO A 88 -7.10 -8.37 4.17
CA PRO A 88 -6.92 -8.96 5.49
C PRO A 88 -6.01 -8.11 6.40
N ARG A 89 -5.08 -7.37 5.80
CA ARG A 89 -4.10 -6.53 6.51
C ARG A 89 -3.70 -5.34 5.66
N TYR A 90 -3.77 -4.13 6.20
CA TYR A 90 -3.34 -2.91 5.55
C TYR A 90 -2.23 -2.23 6.36
N VAL A 91 -1.10 -1.96 5.72
CA VAL A 91 0.07 -1.34 6.38
C VAL A 91 0.34 0.03 5.77
N LEU A 92 0.25 1.07 6.58
CA LEU A 92 0.70 2.41 6.22
C LEU A 92 2.16 2.59 6.64
N GLN A 93 2.96 3.15 5.77
CA GLN A 93 4.37 3.37 6.01
C GLN A 93 4.78 4.81 5.65
N PRO A 94 5.68 5.42 6.42
CA PRO A 94 6.19 6.75 6.10
C PRO A 94 7.10 6.71 4.88
N PHE A 95 7.06 7.77 4.09
CA PHE A 95 8.05 8.02 3.06
C PHE A 95 9.44 8.21 3.67
N ARG A 96 10.46 7.68 2.98
CA ARG A 96 11.87 7.79 3.36
C ARG A 96 12.66 8.37 2.19
N PRO A 97 13.06 9.65 2.25
CA PRO A 97 13.77 10.30 1.14
C PRO A 97 15.09 9.61 0.76
N GLN A 98 15.74 8.93 1.72
CA GLN A 98 17.02 8.24 1.48
C GLN A 98 16.90 7.01 0.58
N THR A 99 15.70 6.48 0.39
CA THR A 99 15.44 5.25 -0.39
C THR A 99 14.65 5.50 -1.66
N THR A 100 14.36 6.76 -1.99
CA THR A 100 13.63 7.10 -3.22
C THR A 100 14.52 6.98 -4.45
N TRP A 101 13.93 6.49 -5.54
CA TRP A 101 14.56 6.48 -6.87
C TRP A 101 14.36 7.81 -7.61
N ASP A 102 13.34 8.59 -7.24
CA ASP A 102 13.06 9.88 -7.84
C ASP A 102 13.86 10.97 -7.11
N PRO A 103 14.86 11.57 -7.77
CA PRO A 103 15.69 12.61 -7.15
C PRO A 103 14.89 13.86 -6.76
N THR A 104 13.73 14.11 -7.40
CA THR A 104 12.88 15.27 -7.07
C THR A 104 12.24 15.13 -5.68
N LEU A 105 12.07 13.90 -5.20
CA LEU A 105 11.55 13.60 -3.88
C LEU A 105 12.62 13.55 -2.79
N GLY A 106 13.90 13.64 -3.15
CA GLY A 106 15.01 13.58 -2.19
C GLY A 106 15.00 14.68 -1.13
N ALA A 107 14.38 15.82 -1.43
CA ALA A 107 14.20 16.93 -0.49
C ALA A 107 12.86 16.89 0.28
N THR A 108 11.96 15.96 -0.05
CA THR A 108 10.66 15.82 0.62
C THR A 108 10.88 15.23 2.02
N PRO A 109 10.44 15.89 3.10
CA PRO A 109 10.57 15.33 4.44
C PRO A 109 9.69 14.08 4.62
N PRO A 110 9.97 13.23 5.61
CA PRO A 110 9.00 12.22 6.04
C PRO A 110 7.68 12.88 6.44
N PRO A 111 6.54 12.16 6.34
CA PRO A 111 5.26 12.68 6.83
C PRO A 111 5.31 12.91 8.35
N ALA A 112 4.56 13.89 8.83
CA ALA A 112 4.34 14.07 10.26
C ALA A 112 3.63 12.84 10.85
N GLU A 113 3.89 12.52 12.11
CA GLU A 113 3.23 11.41 12.80
C GLU A 113 1.70 11.57 12.82
N GLU A 114 1.24 12.80 13.03
CA GLU A 114 -0.18 13.17 13.00
C GLU A 114 -0.85 12.86 11.65
N ASP A 115 -0.15 13.03 10.53
CA ASP A 115 -0.67 12.69 9.20
C ASP A 115 -0.81 11.18 9.01
N LEU A 116 0.15 10.41 9.51
CA LEU A 116 0.07 8.95 9.50
C LEU A 116 -1.06 8.43 10.38
N GLU A 117 -1.24 9.01 11.57
CA GLU A 117 -2.31 8.63 12.48
C GLU A 117 -3.69 9.02 11.92
N ARG A 118 -3.81 10.19 11.29
CA ARG A 118 -5.04 10.60 10.61
C ARG A 118 -5.39 9.66 9.48
N ALA A 119 -4.42 9.33 8.63
CA ALA A 119 -4.58 8.35 7.55
C ALA A 119 -5.02 6.97 8.09
N ALA A 120 -4.39 6.51 9.18
CA ALA A 120 -4.74 5.24 9.81
C ALA A 120 -6.14 5.26 10.43
N THR A 121 -6.54 6.38 11.04
CA THR A 121 -7.89 6.55 11.61
C THR A 121 -8.95 6.40 10.52
N TRP A 122 -8.79 7.06 9.38
CA TRP A 122 -9.75 6.96 8.28
C TRP A 122 -9.76 5.56 7.65
N ALA A 123 -8.59 4.96 7.45
CA ALA A 123 -8.51 3.58 6.96
C ALA A 123 -9.16 2.58 7.92
N SER A 124 -9.02 2.76 9.23
CA SER A 124 -9.58 1.84 10.25
C SER A 124 -11.12 1.88 10.35
N ALA A 125 -11.74 2.95 9.87
CA ALA A 125 -13.20 3.01 9.72
C ALA A 125 -13.73 2.09 8.60
N LEU A 126 -12.87 1.69 7.68
CA LEU A 126 -13.22 0.88 6.50
C LEU A 126 -12.63 -0.54 6.55
N LEU A 127 -11.51 -0.70 7.24
CA LEU A 127 -10.71 -1.92 7.24
C LEU A 127 -10.50 -2.46 8.66
N PRO A 128 -10.66 -3.79 8.89
CA PRO A 128 -10.61 -4.37 10.22
C PRO A 128 -9.21 -4.42 10.84
N GLN A 129 -8.17 -4.41 10.01
CA GLN A 129 -6.78 -4.53 10.46
C GLN A 129 -5.89 -3.52 9.75
N VAL A 130 -5.61 -2.41 10.43
CA VAL A 130 -4.68 -1.36 9.99
C VAL A 130 -3.45 -1.37 10.88
N PHE A 131 -2.29 -1.22 10.26
CA PHE A 131 -0.99 -1.21 10.92
C PHE A 131 -0.19 0.02 10.49
N LEU A 132 0.63 0.51 11.39
CA LEU A 132 1.63 1.55 11.10
C LEU A 132 3.02 0.95 11.13
N ARG A 133 3.83 1.29 10.13
CA ARG A 133 5.27 1.02 10.13
C ARG A 133 6.01 2.24 10.62
N SER A 134 6.89 2.06 11.60
CA SER A 134 7.77 3.13 12.10
C SER A 134 8.95 3.39 11.15
N ASN A 135 9.68 4.48 11.39
CA ASN A 135 10.93 4.77 10.69
C ASN A 135 12.03 3.71 10.96
N SER A 136 11.98 2.99 12.09
CA SER A 136 12.87 1.87 12.38
C SER A 136 12.49 0.58 11.64
N GLY A 137 11.32 0.54 11.00
CA GLY A 137 10.80 -0.64 10.28
C GLY A 137 9.88 -1.52 11.11
N GLU A 138 9.70 -1.26 12.38
CA GLU A 138 8.75 -1.95 13.24
C GLU A 138 7.31 -1.72 12.75
N VAL A 139 6.49 -2.78 12.74
CA VAL A 139 5.08 -2.72 12.35
C VAL A 139 4.21 -3.01 13.57
N ARG A 140 3.38 -2.05 13.94
CA ARG A 140 2.46 -2.14 15.08
C ARG A 140 1.00 -2.04 14.63
N PRO A 141 0.06 -2.76 15.28
CA PRO A 141 -1.37 -2.53 15.04
C PRO A 141 -1.74 -1.09 15.37
N PHE A 142 -2.56 -0.48 14.52
CA PHE A 142 -3.18 0.80 14.83
C PHE A 142 -4.49 0.55 15.57
N LYS A 143 -4.69 1.27 16.66
CA LYS A 143 -5.97 1.31 17.40
C LYS A 143 -6.46 2.74 17.31
N ALA A 144 -7.60 2.94 16.68
CA ALA A 144 -8.26 4.25 16.68
C ALA A 144 -8.57 4.67 18.12
N PRO A 145 -8.46 5.97 18.43
CA PRO A 145 -8.77 6.53 19.74
C PRO A 145 -10.26 6.36 20.12
#